data_e4a7ed43f59bdcf8e2fb3fb825e5c4c7
#
_entry.id   e4a7ed43f59bdcf8e2fb3fb825e5c4c7
#
_cell.length_a   1.000
_cell.length_b   1.000
_cell.length_c   1.000
_cell.angle_alpha   90.00
_cell.angle_beta   90.00
_cell.angle_gamma   90.00
#
_symmetry.space_group_name_H-M   'P 1'
#
loop_
_entity.id
_entity.type
_entity.pdbx_description
1 polymer ?
#
loop_
_entity_poly.entity_id
_entity_poly.type
_entity_poly.pdbx_seq_one_letter_code
_entity_poly.pdbx_strand_id
1 'polypeptide(L)'
;VPGKNFRKEGLGKDVTDKFLAGLPGIQKEGTDGLITSAVWILHKMPPVTRTVCLEFFGRVADAVPSIVEITDYLKTKPGGALLAGLEHLDERYVKAVGYATKAKRHGRPKMVLVGDIVGEDERAVMTAASEVVRIANLRGAEGFIAVSPETRKKFWLDRARTAAISRHTNAFKINEDVVIPLPRMGDYCDGIERINIELSIK
;
A
#
# COMPACT_ATOMS: atom_id res chain seq x y z
N VAL A 1 -31.18 1.61 -2.45
CA VAL A 1 -30.44 1.24 -1.24
C VAL A 1 -29.25 2.17 -1.11
N PRO A 2 -29.04 2.83 0.05
CA PRO A 2 -27.89 3.72 0.22
C PRO A 2 -26.57 2.98 0.07
N GLY A 3 -25.59 3.58 -0.62
CA GLY A 3 -24.28 2.96 -0.86
C GLY A 3 -23.51 2.57 0.41
N LYS A 4 -23.73 3.29 1.54
CA LYS A 4 -23.14 2.96 2.83
C LYS A 4 -23.49 1.56 3.35
N ASN A 5 -24.62 0.98 2.92
CA ASN A 5 -25.05 -0.35 3.33
C ASN A 5 -24.23 -1.47 2.67
N PHE A 6 -23.45 -1.13 1.63
CA PHE A 6 -22.55 -2.06 0.94
C PHE A 6 -21.10 -1.96 1.39
N ARG A 7 -20.81 -1.09 2.37
CA ARG A 7 -19.47 -0.91 2.92
C ARG A 7 -19.38 -1.50 4.30
N LYS A 8 -18.37 -2.31 4.54
CA LYS A 8 -18.07 -2.77 5.87
C LYS A 8 -17.34 -1.68 6.65
N GLU A 9 -17.88 -1.33 7.80
CA GLU A 9 -17.27 -0.37 8.70
C GLU A 9 -15.83 -0.78 9.06
N GLY A 10 -14.93 0.17 9.07
CA GLY A 10 -13.51 -0.04 9.39
C GLY A 10 -12.65 -0.57 8.25
N LEU A 11 -13.21 -1.17 7.20
CA LEU A 11 -12.45 -1.65 6.04
C LEU A 11 -12.48 -0.67 4.85
N GLY A 12 -13.50 0.19 4.78
CA GLY A 12 -13.65 1.20 3.73
C GLY A 12 -13.91 0.67 2.33
N LYS A 13 -13.98 -0.65 2.15
CA LYS A 13 -14.28 -1.32 0.89
C LYS A 13 -15.72 -1.82 0.84
N ASP A 14 -16.26 -1.91 -0.38
CA ASP A 14 -17.54 -2.53 -0.61
C ASP A 14 -17.43 -4.03 -0.30
N VAL A 15 -18.30 -4.51 0.58
CA VAL A 15 -18.44 -5.93 0.88
C VAL A 15 -19.78 -6.38 0.33
N THR A 16 -19.74 -7.08 -0.78
CA THR A 16 -20.94 -7.62 -1.39
C THR A 16 -21.02 -9.10 -1.07
N ASP A 17 -22.08 -9.49 -0.37
CA ASP A 17 -22.38 -10.90 -0.17
C ASP A 17 -22.87 -11.49 -1.50
N LYS A 18 -22.17 -12.50 -2.01
CA LYS A 18 -22.50 -13.15 -3.27
C LYS A 18 -23.88 -13.83 -3.23
N PHE A 19 -24.35 -14.21 -2.04
CA PHE A 19 -25.64 -14.87 -1.85
C PHE A 19 -26.79 -13.89 -1.66
N LEU A 20 -26.52 -12.67 -1.21
CA LEU A 20 -27.53 -11.65 -0.92
C LEU A 20 -27.77 -10.70 -2.10
N ALA A 21 -27.40 -11.08 -3.30
CA ALA A 21 -27.65 -10.31 -4.52
C ALA A 21 -27.20 -8.85 -4.45
N GLY A 22 -26.01 -8.59 -3.93
CA GLY A 22 -25.41 -7.26 -3.90
C GLY A 22 -25.38 -6.58 -5.27
N LEU A 23 -24.58 -5.53 -5.44
CA LEU A 23 -24.50 -4.81 -6.71
C LEU A 23 -24.07 -5.73 -7.85
N PRO A 24 -24.79 -5.76 -9.00
CA PRO A 24 -24.43 -6.58 -10.15
C PRO A 24 -23.00 -6.32 -10.62
N GLY A 25 -22.26 -7.38 -10.91
CA GLY A 25 -20.90 -7.31 -11.43
C GLY A 25 -19.82 -6.99 -10.40
N ILE A 26 -20.15 -6.55 -9.20
CA ILE A 26 -19.16 -6.23 -8.15
C ILE A 26 -18.89 -7.49 -7.32
N GLN A 27 -17.63 -7.94 -7.29
CA GLN A 27 -17.16 -9.12 -6.55
C GLN A 27 -17.97 -10.41 -6.82
N LYS A 28 -18.49 -10.52 -8.01
CA LYS A 28 -19.32 -11.66 -8.44
C LYS A 28 -18.55 -12.66 -9.30
N GLU A 29 -17.33 -12.34 -9.70
CA GLU A 29 -16.43 -13.22 -10.47
C GLU A 29 -17.10 -13.79 -11.74
N GLY A 30 -17.89 -12.93 -12.41
CA GLY A 30 -18.60 -13.31 -13.63
C GLY A 30 -19.88 -14.13 -13.44
N THR A 31 -20.33 -14.37 -12.20
CA THR A 31 -21.53 -15.17 -11.93
C THR A 31 -22.84 -14.47 -12.32
N ASP A 32 -22.85 -13.15 -12.36
CA ASP A 32 -24.03 -12.36 -12.75
C ASP A 32 -24.14 -12.13 -14.26
N GLY A 33 -23.08 -12.39 -15.01
CA GLY A 33 -23.01 -12.12 -16.44
C GLY A 33 -21.69 -11.47 -16.87
N LEU A 34 -21.65 -11.01 -18.13
CA LEU A 34 -20.48 -10.34 -18.70
C LEU A 34 -20.70 -8.83 -18.72
N ILE A 35 -19.72 -8.06 -18.27
CA ILE A 35 -19.70 -6.61 -18.37
C ILE A 35 -19.25 -6.26 -19.79
N THR A 36 -20.15 -5.67 -20.58
CA THR A 36 -19.88 -5.28 -21.98
C THR A 36 -19.44 -3.83 -22.12
N SER A 37 -19.82 -2.97 -21.18
CA SER A 37 -19.43 -1.57 -21.16
C SER A 37 -19.51 -0.99 -19.75
N ALA A 38 -18.74 0.06 -19.49
CA ALA A 38 -18.79 0.78 -18.21
C ALA A 38 -18.57 2.28 -18.43
N VAL A 39 -19.24 3.10 -17.62
CA VAL A 39 -19.01 4.54 -17.53
C VAL A 39 -18.25 4.81 -16.24
N TRP A 40 -17.07 5.43 -16.36
CA TRP A 40 -16.19 5.72 -15.26
C TRP A 40 -16.22 7.20 -14.89
N ILE A 41 -16.42 7.50 -13.63
CA ILE A 41 -16.24 8.85 -13.08
C ILE A 41 -14.82 8.94 -12.55
N LEU A 42 -13.99 9.77 -13.20
CA LEU A 42 -12.57 9.91 -12.88
C LEU A 42 -12.33 11.14 -11.99
N HIS A 43 -11.32 11.04 -11.16
CA HIS A 43 -10.79 12.20 -10.45
C HIS A 43 -9.89 13.01 -11.37
N LYS A 44 -9.97 14.35 -11.28
CA LYS A 44 -9.00 15.23 -11.93
C LYS A 44 -7.60 14.93 -11.38
N MET A 45 -6.61 14.79 -12.26
CA MET A 45 -5.23 14.60 -11.83
C MET A 45 -4.73 15.83 -11.06
N PRO A 46 -4.32 15.70 -9.81
CA PRO A 46 -3.73 16.81 -9.08
C PRO A 46 -2.41 17.26 -9.73
N PRO A 47 -2.15 18.58 -9.81
CA PRO A 47 -0.97 19.12 -10.49
C PRO A 47 0.33 18.81 -9.75
N VAL A 48 0.28 18.66 -8.43
CA VAL A 48 1.45 18.42 -7.60
C VAL A 48 1.43 17.00 -7.03
N THR A 49 2.56 16.31 -7.18
CA THR A 49 2.79 14.98 -6.61
C THR A 49 4.16 14.94 -5.94
N ARG A 50 4.23 14.38 -4.74
CA ARG A 50 5.47 13.98 -4.08
C ARG A 50 5.37 12.52 -3.67
N THR A 51 6.38 11.74 -4.04
CA THR A 51 6.43 10.32 -3.67
C THR A 51 7.29 10.18 -2.43
N VAL A 52 6.77 9.53 -1.41
CA VAL A 52 7.52 9.14 -0.22
C VAL A 52 7.94 7.67 -0.35
N CYS A 53 9.14 7.36 0.15
CA CYS A 53 9.65 6.01 0.29
C CYS A 53 10.17 5.86 1.72
N LEU A 54 9.57 4.96 2.49
CA LEU A 54 9.86 4.77 3.90
C LEU A 54 10.42 3.36 4.10
N GLU A 55 11.68 3.26 4.53
CA GLU A 55 12.38 2.00 4.75
C GLU A 55 12.40 1.67 6.23
N PHE A 56 11.76 0.56 6.63
CA PHE A 56 11.70 0.07 8.01
C PHE A 56 12.64 -1.11 8.19
N PHE A 57 13.44 -1.09 9.24
CA PHE A 57 14.50 -2.07 9.50
C PHE A 57 14.19 -3.01 10.67
N GLY A 58 13.20 -2.66 11.52
CA GLY A 58 12.68 -3.48 12.60
C GLY A 58 11.63 -4.49 12.14
N ARG A 59 10.92 -5.09 13.10
CA ARG A 59 9.80 -5.99 12.80
C ARG A 59 8.65 -5.20 12.16
N VAL A 60 7.88 -5.86 11.30
CA VAL A 60 6.70 -5.24 10.65
C VAL A 60 5.70 -4.75 11.70
N ALA A 61 5.48 -5.51 12.76
CA ALA A 61 4.59 -5.12 13.86
C ALA A 61 4.98 -3.77 14.49
N ASP A 62 6.28 -3.47 14.58
CA ASP A 62 6.78 -2.21 15.15
C ASP A 62 6.53 -1.00 14.23
N ALA A 63 6.34 -1.24 12.94
CA ALA A 63 6.05 -0.22 11.93
C ALA A 63 4.55 0.12 11.83
N VAL A 64 3.66 -0.79 12.22
CA VAL A 64 2.20 -0.62 12.10
C VAL A 64 1.68 0.66 12.74
N PRO A 65 2.11 1.08 13.95
CA PRO A 65 1.68 2.36 14.53
C PRO A 65 2.01 3.56 13.64
N SER A 66 3.15 3.55 12.93
CA SER A 66 3.48 4.61 11.97
C SER A 66 2.51 4.63 10.78
N ILE A 67 2.13 3.45 10.28
CA ILE A 67 1.19 3.34 9.15
C ILE A 67 -0.18 3.90 9.54
N VAL A 68 -0.65 3.56 10.74
CA VAL A 68 -1.93 4.07 11.27
C VAL A 68 -1.87 5.58 11.41
N GLU A 69 -0.84 6.11 12.06
CA GLU A 69 -0.67 7.55 12.31
C GLU A 69 -0.54 8.34 11.00
N ILE A 70 0.24 7.85 10.03
CA ILE A 70 0.36 8.44 8.69
C ILE A 70 -1.00 8.48 7.99
N THR A 71 -1.74 7.38 8.04
CA THR A 71 -3.05 7.27 7.41
C THR A 71 -4.04 8.24 8.06
N ASP A 72 -4.08 8.30 9.37
CA ASP A 72 -4.99 9.19 10.10
C ASP A 72 -4.63 10.66 9.89
N TYR A 73 -3.33 11.01 9.88
CA TYR A 73 -2.88 12.35 9.54
C TYR A 73 -3.34 12.76 8.14
N LEU A 74 -3.12 11.91 7.12
CA LEU A 74 -3.47 12.24 5.74
C LEU A 74 -4.98 12.24 5.48
N LYS A 75 -5.79 11.51 6.27
CA LYS A 75 -7.26 11.62 6.25
C LYS A 75 -7.75 13.02 6.62
N THR A 76 -7.01 13.78 7.41
CA THR A 76 -7.36 15.17 7.75
C THR A 76 -7.18 16.13 6.57
N LYS A 77 -6.58 15.67 5.48
CA LYS A 77 -6.29 16.47 4.26
C LYS A 77 -5.52 17.76 4.58
N PRO A 78 -4.35 17.68 5.20
CA PRO A 78 -3.61 18.85 5.67
C PRO A 78 -3.28 19.78 4.49
N GLY A 79 -3.81 21.02 4.53
CA GLY A 79 -3.66 21.98 3.45
C GLY A 79 -4.23 21.54 2.09
N GLY A 80 -5.16 20.58 2.08
CA GLY A 80 -5.70 19.98 0.86
C GLY A 80 -4.85 18.83 0.28
N ALA A 81 -3.75 18.45 0.93
CA ALA A 81 -2.95 17.31 0.51
C ALA A 81 -3.68 15.98 0.75
N LEU A 82 -3.57 15.06 -0.20
CA LEU A 82 -4.25 13.76 -0.21
C LEU A 82 -3.24 12.63 -0.39
N LEU A 83 -3.53 11.49 0.22
CA LEU A 83 -2.85 10.24 -0.09
C LEU A 83 -3.51 9.59 -1.32
N ALA A 84 -2.80 9.57 -2.45
CA ALA A 84 -3.30 8.95 -3.67
C ALA A 84 -3.12 7.43 -3.67
N GLY A 85 -2.10 6.94 -2.99
CA GLY A 85 -1.85 5.52 -2.83
C GLY A 85 -0.67 5.28 -1.89
N LEU A 86 -0.69 4.15 -1.18
CA LEU A 86 0.40 3.69 -0.31
C LEU A 86 0.55 2.19 -0.49
N GLU A 87 1.68 1.78 -1.05
CA GLU A 87 2.01 0.38 -1.31
C GLU A 87 2.96 -0.16 -0.25
N HIS A 88 2.68 -1.34 0.22
CA HIS A 88 3.50 -2.08 1.17
C HIS A 88 4.31 -3.16 0.44
N LEU A 89 5.62 -3.14 0.60
CA LEU A 89 6.54 -4.15 0.10
C LEU A 89 7.13 -4.88 1.32
N ASP A 90 6.83 -6.15 1.48
CA ASP A 90 7.35 -6.97 2.56
C ASP A 90 8.81 -7.38 2.33
N GLU A 91 9.44 -8.02 3.34
CA GLU A 91 10.82 -8.46 3.27
C GLU A 91 11.08 -9.43 2.12
N ARG A 92 10.16 -10.34 1.85
CA ARG A 92 10.29 -11.34 0.77
C ARG A 92 10.25 -10.68 -0.59
N TYR A 93 9.33 -9.72 -0.76
CA TYR A 93 9.25 -8.91 -1.97
C TYR A 93 10.53 -8.10 -2.17
N VAL A 94 10.97 -7.38 -1.14
CA VAL A 94 12.20 -6.56 -1.15
C VAL A 94 13.42 -7.39 -1.56
N LYS A 95 13.52 -8.63 -1.05
CA LYS A 95 14.56 -9.58 -1.42
C LYS A 95 14.44 -10.04 -2.87
N ALA A 96 13.24 -10.45 -3.29
CA ALA A 96 13.00 -11.05 -4.60
C ALA A 96 13.22 -10.08 -5.77
N VAL A 97 12.86 -8.80 -5.61
CA VAL A 97 13.05 -7.78 -6.66
C VAL A 97 14.46 -7.19 -6.69
N GLY A 98 15.32 -7.57 -5.73
CA GLY A 98 16.64 -6.95 -5.58
C GLY A 98 16.54 -5.46 -5.27
N TYR A 99 15.65 -5.11 -4.33
CA TYR A 99 15.37 -3.73 -3.97
C TYR A 99 16.65 -2.95 -3.64
N ALA A 100 16.83 -1.79 -4.29
CA ALA A 100 17.93 -0.90 -4.05
C ALA A 100 17.67 -0.04 -2.80
N THR A 101 18.19 -0.47 -1.65
CA THR A 101 18.10 0.25 -0.38
C THR A 101 18.68 1.67 -0.53
N LYS A 102 17.91 2.66 -0.09
CA LYS A 102 18.29 4.08 -0.12
C LYS A 102 19.03 4.48 1.13
N ALA A 103 18.66 3.90 2.26
CA ALA A 103 19.31 4.08 3.56
C ALA A 103 20.63 3.29 3.64
N LYS A 104 21.76 3.94 3.41
CA LYS A 104 23.07 3.27 3.32
C LYS A 104 23.57 2.62 4.63
N ARG A 105 22.97 3.00 5.79
CA ARG A 105 23.49 2.61 7.11
C ARG A 105 22.90 1.32 7.68
N HIS A 106 21.78 0.83 7.18
CA HIS A 106 20.98 -0.21 7.84
C HIS A 106 20.84 -1.53 7.09
N GLY A 107 21.51 -1.69 5.97
CA GLY A 107 21.36 -2.90 5.15
C GLY A 107 20.02 -2.98 4.44
N ARG A 108 19.43 -4.18 4.31
CA ARG A 108 18.17 -4.38 3.61
C ARG A 108 16.98 -4.11 4.55
N PRO A 109 16.02 -3.27 4.14
CA PRO A 109 14.81 -3.06 4.93
C PRO A 109 13.94 -4.32 5.01
N LYS A 110 13.27 -4.48 6.15
CA LYS A 110 12.28 -5.54 6.38
C LYS A 110 10.92 -5.20 5.77
N MET A 111 10.66 -3.92 5.60
CA MET A 111 9.45 -3.41 4.99
C MET A 111 9.75 -2.08 4.31
N VAL A 112 9.12 -1.85 3.17
CA VAL A 112 9.16 -0.56 2.48
C VAL A 112 7.73 -0.10 2.21
N LEU A 113 7.45 1.16 2.50
CA LEU A 113 6.24 1.82 2.05
C LEU A 113 6.59 2.83 0.96
N VAL A 114 5.89 2.75 -0.16
CA VAL A 114 6.00 3.72 -1.26
C VAL A 114 4.62 4.32 -1.49
N GLY A 115 4.52 5.65 -1.48
CA GLY A 115 3.23 6.30 -1.65
C GLY A 115 3.32 7.67 -2.30
N ASP A 116 2.23 8.07 -2.95
CA ASP A 116 2.09 9.38 -3.57
C ASP A 116 1.19 10.28 -2.72
N ILE A 117 1.72 11.44 -2.36
CA ILE A 117 0.99 12.54 -1.74
C ILE A 117 0.77 13.59 -2.80
N VAL A 118 -0.49 13.96 -3.01
CA VAL A 118 -0.91 14.81 -4.12
C VAL A 118 -1.76 15.98 -3.64
N GLY A 119 -1.85 17.04 -4.43
CA GLY A 119 -2.68 18.19 -4.13
C GLY A 119 -2.54 19.32 -5.14
N GLU A 120 -3.24 20.42 -4.88
CA GLU A 120 -3.22 21.63 -5.74
C GLU A 120 -2.07 22.56 -5.35
N ASP A 121 -1.68 22.60 -4.06
CA ASP A 121 -0.64 23.48 -3.53
C ASP A 121 0.65 22.73 -3.23
N GLU A 122 1.75 23.20 -3.82
CA GLU A 122 3.07 22.55 -3.71
C GLU A 122 3.61 22.58 -2.26
N ARG A 123 3.40 23.69 -1.55
CA ARG A 123 3.87 23.84 -0.18
C ARG A 123 3.12 22.91 0.76
N ALA A 124 1.80 22.79 0.59
CA ALA A 124 0.97 21.88 1.38
C ALA A 124 1.38 20.43 1.17
N VAL A 125 1.57 20.01 -0.10
CA VAL A 125 1.99 18.65 -0.45
C VAL A 125 3.38 18.33 0.11
N MET A 126 4.33 19.27 0.01
CA MET A 126 5.67 19.08 0.56
C MET A 126 5.65 19.03 2.10
N THR A 127 4.86 19.87 2.74
CA THR A 127 4.69 19.85 4.21
C THR A 127 4.11 18.51 4.66
N ALA A 128 3.07 18.03 3.98
CA ALA A 128 2.46 16.74 4.28
C ALA A 128 3.44 15.57 4.06
N ALA A 129 4.22 15.59 2.98
CA ALA A 129 5.24 14.58 2.72
C ALA A 129 6.35 14.59 3.79
N SER A 130 6.78 15.77 4.22
CA SER A 130 7.78 15.92 5.27
C SER A 130 7.28 15.39 6.61
N GLU A 131 6.02 15.63 6.94
CA GLU A 131 5.40 15.13 8.17
C GLU A 131 5.27 13.59 8.15
N VAL A 132 4.90 13.01 7.01
CA VAL A 132 4.87 11.55 6.82
C VAL A 132 6.25 10.94 7.07
N VAL A 133 7.30 11.53 6.52
CA VAL A 133 8.69 11.09 6.76
C VAL A 133 9.04 11.24 8.25
N ARG A 134 8.66 12.35 8.89
CA ARG A 134 8.92 12.56 10.31
C ARG A 134 8.26 11.49 11.18
N ILE A 135 6.99 11.17 10.94
CA ILE A 135 6.25 10.12 11.66
C ILE A 135 6.96 8.76 11.52
N ALA A 136 7.36 8.40 10.31
CA ALA A 136 8.06 7.15 10.07
C ALA A 136 9.43 7.08 10.80
N ASN A 137 10.20 8.16 10.71
CA ASN A 137 11.54 8.23 11.32
C ASN A 137 11.50 8.15 12.85
N LEU A 138 10.41 8.58 13.50
CA LEU A 138 10.25 8.45 14.96
C LEU A 138 10.21 6.98 15.43
N ARG A 139 9.93 6.03 14.53
CA ARG A 139 9.84 4.60 14.86
C ARG A 139 10.87 3.76 14.08
N GLY A 140 12.06 4.33 13.87
CA GLY A 140 13.20 3.61 13.32
C GLY A 140 13.13 3.34 11.82
N ALA A 141 12.32 4.10 11.08
CA ALA A 141 12.40 4.12 9.63
C ALA A 141 13.41 5.16 9.13
N GLU A 142 13.84 5.03 7.89
CA GLU A 142 14.44 6.11 7.11
C GLU A 142 13.53 6.46 5.95
N GLY A 143 13.08 7.73 5.90
CA GLY A 143 12.16 8.23 4.90
C GLY A 143 12.83 9.14 3.88
N PHE A 144 12.40 9.02 2.63
CA PHE A 144 12.88 9.78 1.48
C PHE A 144 11.72 10.38 0.71
N ILE A 145 11.91 11.59 0.16
CA ILE A 145 10.93 12.27 -0.67
C ILE A 145 11.49 12.44 -2.08
N ALA A 146 10.79 11.93 -3.07
CA ALA A 146 11.10 12.20 -4.46
C ALA A 146 10.42 13.49 -4.91
N VAL A 147 11.23 14.49 -5.24
CA VAL A 147 10.76 15.81 -5.71
C VAL A 147 10.75 15.91 -7.24
N SER A 148 11.55 15.10 -7.94
CA SER A 148 11.58 15.09 -9.41
C SER A 148 10.82 13.89 -9.98
N PRO A 149 10.26 14.00 -11.21
CA PRO A 149 9.61 12.89 -11.90
C PRO A 149 10.54 11.67 -12.07
N GLU A 150 11.83 11.90 -12.32
CA GLU A 150 12.83 10.84 -12.52
C GLU A 150 13.07 10.06 -11.23
N THR A 151 13.19 10.75 -10.09
CA THR A 151 13.33 10.10 -8.77
C THR A 151 12.06 9.37 -8.40
N ARG A 152 10.88 9.96 -8.68
CA ARG A 152 9.58 9.31 -8.48
C ARG A 152 9.50 8.00 -9.28
N LYS A 153 9.86 8.04 -10.56
CA LYS A 153 9.88 6.84 -11.42
C LYS A 153 10.79 5.75 -10.85
N LYS A 154 11.95 6.12 -10.30
CA LYS A 154 12.86 5.16 -9.65
C LYS A 154 12.24 4.52 -8.41
N PHE A 155 11.50 5.28 -7.57
CA PHE A 155 10.84 4.72 -6.39
C PHE A 155 9.75 3.70 -6.76
N TRP A 156 8.97 3.99 -7.82
CA TRP A 156 7.93 3.10 -8.31
C TRP A 156 8.45 1.93 -9.14
N LEU A 157 9.70 1.98 -9.64
CA LEU A 157 10.26 0.92 -10.47
C LEU A 157 10.31 -0.42 -9.74
N ASP A 158 10.67 -0.41 -8.46
CA ASP A 158 10.75 -1.62 -7.66
C ASP A 158 9.37 -2.28 -7.51
N ARG A 159 8.29 -1.47 -7.40
CA ARG A 159 6.90 -1.97 -7.38
C ARG A 159 6.46 -2.54 -8.74
N ALA A 160 6.92 -1.95 -9.83
CA ALA A 160 6.58 -2.42 -11.18
C ALA A 160 7.20 -3.80 -11.53
N ARG A 161 8.23 -4.24 -10.79
CA ARG A 161 8.92 -5.51 -11.01
C ARG A 161 8.20 -6.73 -10.44
N THR A 162 6.93 -6.64 -10.13
CA THR A 162 6.13 -7.74 -9.54
C THR A 162 6.21 -9.04 -10.34
N ALA A 163 6.26 -8.95 -11.67
CA ALA A 163 6.42 -10.14 -12.54
C ALA A 163 7.79 -10.85 -12.39
N ALA A 164 8.80 -10.16 -11.83
CA ALA A 164 10.12 -10.75 -11.64
C ALA A 164 10.16 -11.80 -10.50
N ILE A 165 9.21 -11.75 -9.57
CA ILE A 165 9.16 -12.67 -8.42
C ILE A 165 8.99 -14.10 -8.89
N SER A 166 8.09 -14.36 -9.84
CA SER A 166 7.86 -15.71 -10.38
C SER A 166 9.05 -16.26 -11.17
N ARG A 167 9.91 -15.40 -11.70
CA ARG A 167 11.15 -15.80 -12.42
C ARG A 167 12.27 -16.23 -11.47
N HIS A 168 12.30 -15.73 -10.24
CA HIS A 168 13.40 -15.94 -9.32
C HIS A 168 13.11 -16.94 -8.20
N THR A 169 11.87 -17.36 -8.01
CA THR A 169 11.49 -18.16 -6.84
C THR A 169 11.01 -19.57 -7.17
N ASN A 170 10.77 -19.95 -8.43
CA ASN A 170 10.11 -21.20 -8.82
C ASN A 170 8.81 -21.50 -8.03
N ALA A 171 8.29 -20.49 -7.33
CA ALA A 171 7.13 -20.63 -6.48
C ALA A 171 5.86 -20.27 -7.28
N PHE A 172 4.82 -21.06 -7.07
CA PHE A 172 3.48 -20.65 -7.48
C PHE A 172 3.11 -19.39 -6.71
N LYS A 173 2.83 -18.31 -7.45
CA LYS A 173 2.31 -17.08 -6.87
C LYS A 173 0.79 -17.16 -6.86
N ILE A 174 0.22 -17.35 -5.69
CA ILE A 174 -1.21 -17.18 -5.48
C ILE A 174 -1.42 -15.71 -5.11
N ASN A 175 -2.14 -15.00 -5.98
CA ASN A 175 -2.53 -13.61 -5.70
C ASN A 175 -3.93 -13.63 -5.12
N GLU A 176 -4.03 -13.44 -3.82
CA GLU A 176 -5.30 -13.19 -3.17
C GLU A 176 -5.23 -11.84 -2.47
N ASP A 177 -6.14 -10.95 -2.86
CA ASP A 177 -6.29 -9.67 -2.17
C ASP A 177 -7.06 -9.91 -0.87
N VAL A 178 -6.46 -9.52 0.23
CA VAL A 178 -7.09 -9.55 1.55
C VAL A 178 -7.29 -8.14 2.06
N VAL A 179 -8.37 -7.95 2.81
CA VAL A 179 -8.66 -6.69 3.49
C VAL A 179 -8.70 -6.95 4.98
N ILE A 180 -7.78 -6.32 5.70
CA ILE A 180 -7.66 -6.42 7.15
C ILE A 180 -7.66 -5.01 7.76
N PRO A 181 -8.13 -4.83 9.01
CA PRO A 181 -7.93 -3.58 9.72
C PRO A 181 -6.44 -3.29 9.89
N LEU A 182 -6.00 -2.07 9.56
CA LEU A 182 -4.58 -1.68 9.62
C LEU A 182 -3.89 -2.03 10.95
N PRO A 183 -4.51 -1.82 12.13
CA PRO A 183 -3.89 -2.21 13.41
C PRO A 183 -3.59 -3.71 13.54
N ARG A 184 -4.26 -4.57 12.76
CA ARG A 184 -4.07 -6.02 12.76
C ARG A 184 -3.03 -6.50 11.72
N MET A 185 -2.41 -5.58 10.99
CA MET A 185 -1.46 -5.92 9.92
C MET A 185 -0.25 -6.69 10.45
N GLY A 186 0.26 -6.36 11.64
CA GLY A 186 1.36 -7.09 12.27
C GLY A 186 0.99 -8.55 12.52
N ASP A 187 -0.16 -8.81 13.16
CA ASP A 187 -0.67 -10.17 13.43
C ASP A 187 -0.87 -10.97 12.14
N TYR A 188 -1.34 -10.32 11.09
CA TYR A 188 -1.51 -10.95 9.78
C TYR A 188 -0.16 -11.37 9.19
N CYS A 189 0.84 -10.49 9.18
CA CYS A 189 2.17 -10.79 8.64
C CYS A 189 2.84 -11.94 9.42
N ASP A 190 2.78 -11.92 10.74
CA ASP A 190 3.32 -12.98 11.59
C ASP A 190 2.58 -14.31 11.37
N GLY A 191 1.26 -14.26 11.19
CA GLY A 191 0.43 -15.44 10.88
C GLY A 191 0.79 -16.06 9.53
N ILE A 192 0.93 -15.27 8.48
CA ILE A 192 1.36 -15.73 7.15
C ILE A 192 2.76 -16.32 7.20
N GLU A 193 3.69 -15.68 7.90
CA GLU A 193 5.06 -16.20 8.05
C GLU A 193 5.06 -17.57 8.71
N ARG A 194 4.32 -17.73 9.82
CA ARG A 194 4.19 -19.02 10.52
C ARG A 194 3.61 -20.10 9.60
N ILE A 195 2.50 -19.83 8.91
CA ILE A 195 1.87 -20.79 7.99
C ILE A 195 2.83 -21.20 6.88
N ASN A 196 3.56 -20.26 6.31
CA ASN A 196 4.55 -20.54 5.28
C ASN A 196 5.66 -21.47 5.79
N ILE A 197 6.16 -21.25 7.00
CA ILE A 197 7.18 -22.10 7.61
C ILE A 197 6.61 -23.51 7.84
N GLU A 198 5.46 -23.62 8.51
CA GLU A 198 4.81 -24.88 8.84
C GLU A 198 4.53 -25.75 7.59
N LEU A 199 4.09 -25.13 6.48
CA LEU A 199 3.79 -25.84 5.24
C LEU A 199 5.02 -26.12 4.37
N SER A 200 6.12 -25.42 4.57
CA SER A 200 7.38 -25.63 3.84
C SER A 200 8.21 -26.81 4.38
N ILE A 201 7.90 -27.28 5.58
CA ILE A 201 8.62 -28.38 6.24
C ILE A 201 8.03 -29.76 5.90
N LYS A 202 6.88 -29.78 5.21
CA LYS A 202 6.25 -31.02 4.71
C LYS A 202 6.71 -31.35 3.30
#